data_84364c894af888b46bc36f299325b7f9
#
_entry.id   84364c894af888b46bc36f299325b7f9
#
_cell.length_a   1.000
_cell.length_b   1.000
_cell.length_c   1.000
_cell.angle_alpha   90.00
_cell.angle_beta   90.00
_cell.angle_gamma   90.00
#
_symmetry.space_group_name_H-M   'P 1'
#
loop_
_entity.id
_entity.type
_entity.pdbx_description
1 polymer ?
#
loop_
_entity_poly.entity_id
_entity_poly.type
_entity_poly.pdbx_seq_one_letter_code
_entity_poly.pdbx_strand_id
1 'polypeptide(L)'
;MRAITGISIVGFTLFVATNCFAAEQVSRPQIINYEAPGNLESKNDLGCVDAEKLGNKFTPADLYKAIPACTKQGKYKEGAVLFALAGTYGRFDTLRVTDQSAHQAVTVLKIQAFSAMPPDQQNAFKESVSKTIGDPDGLAAVCKEIARIGPPNYFPRYMIQHGMGAFTKTGADDGLVKNFNTSAAWKQSLDTYLQCPNL
;
A
#
# COMPACT_ATOMS: atom_id res chain seq x y z
N MET A 1 40.28 -92.57 30.39
CA MET A 1 41.20 -91.84 29.57
C MET A 1 40.50 -90.61 29.01
N ARG A 2 41.11 -89.47 29.20
CA ARG A 2 40.82 -88.15 28.66
C ARG A 2 39.51 -87.42 29.08
N ALA A 3 39.72 -86.49 30.02
CA ALA A 3 38.86 -85.40 30.38
C ALA A 3 38.72 -84.37 29.20
N ILE A 4 37.54 -83.84 29.06
CA ILE A 4 37.33 -82.64 28.22
C ILE A 4 36.68 -81.56 29.12
N THR A 5 37.45 -80.54 29.37
CA THR A 5 37.16 -79.33 30.13
C THR A 5 36.14 -78.46 29.39
N GLY A 6 34.99 -78.16 30.00
CA GLY A 6 34.03 -77.18 29.45
C GLY A 6 34.41 -75.75 29.84
N ILE A 7 34.55 -74.91 28.82
CA ILE A 7 34.76 -73.46 28.95
C ILE A 7 33.39 -72.80 29.05
N SER A 8 33.09 -72.10 30.18
CA SER A 8 31.90 -71.30 30.42
C SER A 8 32.16 -69.89 29.90
N ILE A 9 31.44 -69.48 28.86
CA ILE A 9 31.49 -68.15 28.35
C ILE A 9 30.43 -67.32 29.06
N VAL A 10 30.87 -66.39 29.93
CA VAL A 10 30.03 -65.38 30.55
C VAL A 10 29.77 -64.27 29.53
N GLY A 11 28.53 -64.21 29.02
CA GLY A 11 28.09 -63.14 28.14
C GLY A 11 27.85 -61.83 28.91
N PHE A 12 28.67 -60.84 28.60
CA PHE A 12 28.54 -59.48 29.13
C PHE A 12 27.59 -58.70 28.20
N THR A 13 26.33 -58.55 28.62
CA THR A 13 25.31 -57.73 27.91
C THR A 13 25.56 -56.25 28.19
N LEU A 14 26.06 -55.54 27.22
CA LEU A 14 26.20 -54.08 27.26
C LEU A 14 24.85 -53.41 27.04
N PHE A 15 24.27 -52.83 28.09
CA PHE A 15 23.08 -52.01 28.04
C PHE A 15 23.50 -50.63 27.50
N VAL A 16 23.21 -50.33 26.23
CA VAL A 16 23.33 -48.98 25.65
C VAL A 16 22.05 -48.22 26.02
N ALA A 17 22.15 -47.33 27.00
CA ALA A 17 21.07 -46.38 27.30
C ALA A 17 21.02 -45.28 26.23
N THR A 18 20.07 -45.41 25.32
CA THR A 18 19.74 -44.33 24.36
C THR A 18 18.99 -43.23 25.08
N ASN A 19 19.70 -42.13 25.41
CA ASN A 19 19.07 -40.91 25.87
C ASN A 19 18.35 -40.28 24.67
N CYS A 20 17.02 -40.42 24.56
CA CYS A 20 16.17 -39.62 23.70
C CYS A 20 16.11 -38.21 24.28
N PHE A 21 16.91 -37.29 23.72
CA PHE A 21 16.67 -35.85 23.87
C PHE A 21 15.38 -35.53 23.14
N ALA A 22 14.29 -35.33 23.88
CA ALA A 22 13.10 -34.71 23.36
C ALA A 22 13.46 -33.29 23.03
N ALA A 23 13.59 -32.96 21.72
CA ALA A 23 13.73 -31.59 21.24
C ALA A 23 12.44 -30.86 21.58
N GLU A 24 12.49 -29.97 22.56
CA GLU A 24 11.40 -29.07 22.91
C GLU A 24 11.13 -28.20 21.69
N GLN A 25 10.03 -28.45 21.00
CA GLN A 25 9.57 -27.63 19.90
C GLN A 25 9.16 -26.26 20.47
N VAL A 26 10.06 -25.30 20.44
CA VAL A 26 9.72 -23.89 20.66
C VAL A 26 8.75 -23.49 19.57
N SER A 27 7.46 -23.43 19.92
CA SER A 27 6.45 -22.89 19.01
C SER A 27 6.78 -21.43 18.74
N ARG A 28 7.19 -21.12 17.51
CA ARG A 28 7.38 -19.73 17.10
C ARG A 28 6.05 -19.00 17.23
N PRO A 29 6.01 -17.81 17.83
CA PRO A 29 4.78 -17.03 17.91
C PRO A 29 4.26 -16.80 16.48
N GLN A 30 3.03 -17.22 16.24
CA GLN A 30 2.37 -17.00 14.95
C GLN A 30 2.01 -15.53 14.88
N ILE A 31 2.64 -14.79 13.95
CA ILE A 31 2.30 -13.42 13.69
C ILE A 31 0.94 -13.41 12.96
N ILE A 32 -0.09 -12.97 13.66
CA ILE A 32 -1.43 -12.78 13.08
C ILE A 32 -1.51 -11.33 12.63
N ASN A 33 -1.52 -11.10 11.33
CA ASN A 33 -1.77 -9.78 10.76
C ASN A 33 -3.28 -9.54 10.77
N TYR A 34 -3.75 -8.63 11.61
CA TYR A 34 -5.13 -8.16 11.59
C TYR A 34 -5.23 -7.02 10.58
N GLU A 35 -6.14 -7.15 9.63
CA GLU A 35 -6.45 -6.14 8.64
C GLU A 35 -7.92 -5.74 8.77
N ALA A 36 -8.18 -4.44 8.85
CA ALA A 36 -9.55 -3.93 8.91
C ALA A 36 -10.19 -4.02 7.51
N PRO A 37 -11.46 -4.50 7.40
CA PRO A 37 -12.15 -4.58 6.13
C PRO A 37 -12.23 -3.23 5.43
N GLY A 38 -11.71 -3.15 4.20
CA GLY A 38 -11.62 -1.91 3.42
C GLY A 38 -10.28 -1.17 3.52
N ASN A 39 -9.32 -1.70 4.31
CA ASN A 39 -7.95 -1.16 4.36
C ASN A 39 -7.31 -1.19 2.98
N LEU A 40 -6.85 -0.04 2.50
CA LEU A 40 -6.19 0.15 1.19
C LEU A 40 -6.99 -0.40 -0.01
N GLU A 41 -8.28 -0.67 0.17
CA GLU A 41 -9.13 -1.33 -0.82
C GLU A 41 -9.37 -0.45 -2.05
N SER A 42 -9.02 -0.98 -3.22
CA SER A 42 -9.46 -0.45 -4.52
C SER A 42 -10.82 -1.06 -4.87
N LYS A 43 -11.79 -0.22 -5.17
CA LYS A 43 -13.15 -0.64 -5.55
C LYS A 43 -13.40 -0.64 -7.04
N ASN A 44 -12.54 0.05 -7.79
CA ASN A 44 -12.67 0.20 -9.24
C ASN A 44 -11.42 -0.36 -9.93
N ASP A 45 -11.62 -1.27 -10.88
CA ASP A 45 -10.54 -1.74 -11.74
C ASP A 45 -10.49 -0.86 -13.00
N LEU A 46 -9.60 0.15 -12.94
CA LEU A 46 -9.52 1.17 -13.98
C LEU A 46 -8.72 0.70 -15.21
N GLY A 47 -7.82 -0.28 -15.04
CA GLY A 47 -6.81 -0.53 -16.05
C GLY A 47 -5.97 0.73 -16.32
N CYS A 48 -5.40 0.85 -17.53
CA CYS A 48 -4.78 2.10 -17.98
C CYS A 48 -5.85 2.98 -18.64
N VAL A 49 -6.15 4.10 -18.03
CA VAL A 49 -7.22 5.02 -18.43
C VAL A 49 -6.66 6.37 -18.86
N ASP A 50 -7.23 6.94 -19.93
CA ASP A 50 -6.90 8.27 -20.40
C ASP A 50 -7.45 9.35 -19.44
N ALA A 51 -6.78 10.50 -19.37
CA ALA A 51 -7.10 11.57 -18.42
C ALA A 51 -8.55 12.07 -18.54
N GLU A 52 -9.09 12.15 -19.75
CA GLU A 52 -10.46 12.61 -20.01
C GLU A 52 -11.55 11.73 -19.38
N LYS A 53 -11.22 10.46 -19.12
CA LYS A 53 -12.12 9.47 -18.49
C LYS A 53 -12.00 9.45 -16.97
N LEU A 54 -11.02 10.17 -16.42
CA LEU A 54 -10.84 10.29 -14.99
C LEU A 54 -11.95 11.16 -14.37
N GLY A 55 -12.43 10.72 -13.23
CA GLY A 55 -13.45 11.43 -12.46
C GLY A 55 -13.12 11.45 -10.97
N ASN A 56 -13.78 12.34 -10.25
CA ASN A 56 -13.54 12.58 -8.84
C ASN A 56 -14.10 11.51 -7.88
N LYS A 57 -14.70 10.45 -8.42
CA LYS A 57 -15.18 9.27 -7.68
C LYS A 57 -14.10 8.23 -7.40
N PHE A 58 -12.97 8.29 -8.10
CA PHE A 58 -11.89 7.31 -7.96
C PHE A 58 -10.98 7.66 -6.79
N THR A 59 -10.74 6.68 -5.93
CA THR A 59 -9.91 6.83 -4.74
C THR A 59 -8.41 6.75 -5.09
N PRO A 60 -7.50 7.24 -4.24
CA PRO A 60 -6.06 6.95 -4.36
C PRO A 60 -5.75 5.46 -4.50
N ALA A 61 -6.50 4.57 -3.85
CA ALA A 61 -6.32 3.13 -3.98
C ALA A 61 -6.62 2.64 -5.42
N ASP A 62 -7.68 3.17 -6.06
CA ASP A 62 -8.00 2.86 -7.45
C ASP A 62 -6.92 3.39 -8.41
N LEU A 63 -6.52 4.64 -8.21
CA LEU A 63 -5.60 5.36 -9.08
C LEU A 63 -4.18 4.76 -9.02
N TYR A 64 -3.64 4.53 -7.82
CA TYR A 64 -2.31 3.91 -7.67
C TYR A 64 -2.29 2.48 -8.22
N LYS A 65 -3.35 1.70 -8.04
CA LYS A 65 -3.49 0.35 -8.59
C LYS A 65 -3.47 0.34 -10.12
N ALA A 66 -3.94 1.40 -10.77
CA ALA A 66 -3.99 1.52 -12.23
C ALA A 66 -2.62 1.83 -12.87
N ILE A 67 -1.66 2.41 -12.14
CA ILE A 67 -0.36 2.83 -12.67
C ILE A 67 0.41 1.68 -13.33
N PRO A 68 0.58 0.50 -12.71
CA PRO A 68 1.28 -0.63 -13.33
C PRO A 68 0.65 -1.09 -14.66
N ALA A 69 -0.67 -0.94 -14.81
CA ALA A 69 -1.31 -1.28 -16.07
C ALA A 69 -0.95 -0.29 -17.20
N CYS A 70 -0.73 0.99 -16.88
CA CYS A 70 -0.24 1.98 -17.85
C CYS A 70 1.23 1.72 -18.22
N THR A 71 2.09 1.49 -17.24
CA THR A 71 3.53 1.24 -17.50
C THR A 71 3.74 -0.01 -18.34
N LYS A 72 2.97 -1.08 -18.09
CA LYS A 72 2.99 -2.30 -18.89
C LYS A 72 2.62 -2.08 -20.36
N GLN A 73 1.82 -1.05 -20.66
CA GLN A 73 1.44 -0.66 -22.02
C GLN A 73 2.38 0.41 -22.62
N GLY A 74 3.44 0.83 -21.92
CA GLY A 74 4.31 1.92 -22.33
C GLY A 74 3.69 3.32 -22.20
N LYS A 75 2.50 3.43 -21.60
CA LYS A 75 1.75 4.68 -21.40
C LYS A 75 2.20 5.37 -20.11
N TYR A 76 3.47 5.77 -20.08
CA TYR A 76 4.07 6.34 -18.87
C TYR A 76 3.52 7.73 -18.51
N LYS A 77 3.12 8.52 -19.51
CA LYS A 77 2.55 9.85 -19.28
C LYS A 77 1.18 9.75 -18.60
N GLU A 78 0.34 8.85 -19.06
CA GLU A 78 -0.96 8.54 -18.43
C GLU A 78 -0.76 8.06 -17.00
N GLY A 79 0.22 7.18 -16.77
CA GLY A 79 0.61 6.76 -15.43
C GLY A 79 1.06 7.91 -14.54
N ALA A 80 1.79 8.90 -15.08
CA ALA A 80 2.22 10.08 -14.34
C ALA A 80 1.05 10.99 -13.94
N VAL A 81 0.03 11.13 -14.81
CA VAL A 81 -1.22 11.85 -14.47
C VAL A 81 -1.99 11.14 -13.37
N LEU A 82 -2.13 9.80 -13.45
CA LEU A 82 -2.72 8.99 -12.37
C LEU A 82 -1.99 9.19 -11.04
N PHE A 83 -0.65 9.19 -11.09
CA PHE A 83 0.19 9.38 -9.91
C PHE A 83 -0.02 10.76 -9.28
N ALA A 84 -0.06 11.81 -10.08
CA ALA A 84 -0.30 13.18 -9.63
C ALA A 84 -1.69 13.33 -8.99
N LEU A 85 -2.73 12.81 -9.65
CA LEU A 85 -4.11 12.83 -9.13
C LEU A 85 -4.23 12.02 -7.83
N ALA A 86 -3.67 10.80 -7.80
CA ALA A 86 -3.69 9.95 -6.61
C ALA A 86 -3.03 10.62 -5.40
N GLY A 87 -1.89 11.28 -5.63
CA GLY A 87 -1.19 12.00 -4.57
C GLY A 87 -1.94 13.24 -4.09
N THR A 88 -2.53 14.01 -5.01
CA THR A 88 -3.35 15.19 -4.69
C THR A 88 -4.58 14.78 -3.88
N TYR A 89 -5.27 13.72 -4.27
CA TYR A 89 -6.41 13.18 -3.52
C TYR A 89 -5.97 12.60 -2.18
N GLY A 90 -4.84 11.91 -2.13
CA GLY A 90 -4.26 11.44 -0.88
C GLY A 90 -3.96 12.59 0.07
N ARG A 91 -3.39 13.70 -0.42
CA ARG A 91 -3.17 14.92 0.37
C ARG A 91 -4.49 15.50 0.89
N PHE A 92 -5.50 15.60 0.04
CA PHE A 92 -6.83 16.05 0.45
C PHE A 92 -7.43 15.14 1.55
N ASP A 93 -7.28 13.82 1.41
CA ASP A 93 -7.78 12.85 2.38
C ASP A 93 -7.07 12.98 3.74
N THR A 94 -5.77 13.28 3.77
CA THR A 94 -5.07 13.56 5.04
C THR A 94 -5.57 14.82 5.74
N LEU A 95 -6.19 15.74 5.04
CA LEU A 95 -6.79 16.94 5.65
C LEU A 95 -8.17 16.67 6.25
N ARG A 96 -8.92 15.67 5.72
CA ARG A 96 -10.27 15.37 6.19
C ARG A 96 -10.39 14.15 7.11
N VAL A 97 -9.38 13.27 7.17
CA VAL A 97 -9.38 12.10 8.06
C VAL A 97 -8.72 12.46 9.39
N THR A 98 -9.44 12.22 10.50
CA THR A 98 -9.01 12.62 11.85
C THR A 98 -7.88 11.78 12.42
N ASP A 99 -7.81 10.48 12.06
CA ASP A 99 -6.78 9.55 12.53
C ASP A 99 -5.48 9.77 11.77
N GLN A 100 -4.50 10.40 12.41
CA GLN A 100 -3.18 10.66 11.79
C GLN A 100 -2.42 9.38 11.43
N SER A 101 -2.63 8.28 12.15
CA SER A 101 -2.01 6.99 11.83
C SER A 101 -2.51 6.44 10.49
N ALA A 102 -3.73 6.79 10.08
CA ALA A 102 -4.33 6.43 8.80
C ALA A 102 -3.66 7.12 7.59
N HIS A 103 -3.01 8.27 7.80
CA HIS A 103 -2.42 9.06 6.71
C HIS A 103 -1.31 8.33 5.97
N GLN A 104 -0.69 7.31 6.59
CA GLN A 104 0.32 6.47 5.93
C GLN A 104 -0.25 5.64 4.77
N ALA A 105 -1.56 5.46 4.68
CA ALA A 105 -2.23 4.75 3.59
C ALA A 105 -1.73 5.18 2.21
N VAL A 106 -1.55 6.49 1.98
CA VAL A 106 -1.07 7.03 0.70
C VAL A 106 0.34 6.57 0.38
N THR A 107 1.22 6.54 1.38
CA THR A 107 2.60 6.06 1.21
C THR A 107 2.63 4.57 0.89
N VAL A 108 1.82 3.77 1.59
CA VAL A 108 1.74 2.32 1.36
C VAL A 108 1.21 2.02 -0.04
N LEU A 109 0.14 2.69 -0.48
CA LEU A 109 -0.41 2.55 -1.84
C LEU A 109 0.61 2.90 -2.92
N LYS A 110 1.37 3.98 -2.71
CA LYS A 110 2.46 4.37 -3.62
C LYS A 110 3.55 3.27 -3.69
N ILE A 111 3.98 2.75 -2.54
CA ILE A 111 4.96 1.65 -2.48
C ILE A 111 4.42 0.41 -3.22
N GLN A 112 3.16 0.04 -3.00
CA GLN A 112 2.52 -1.09 -3.68
C GLN A 112 2.51 -0.90 -5.20
N ALA A 113 2.16 0.30 -5.69
CA ALA A 113 2.18 0.61 -7.12
C ALA A 113 3.59 0.45 -7.72
N PHE A 114 4.62 0.95 -7.04
CA PHE A 114 6.01 0.79 -7.50
C PHE A 114 6.47 -0.67 -7.43
N SER A 115 6.18 -1.39 -6.35
CA SER A 115 6.56 -2.80 -6.18
C SER A 115 5.90 -3.74 -7.20
N ALA A 116 4.77 -3.33 -7.77
CA ALA A 116 4.08 -4.09 -8.81
C ALA A 116 4.70 -3.95 -10.21
N MET A 117 5.71 -3.07 -10.37
CA MET A 117 6.40 -2.84 -11.63
C MET A 117 7.81 -3.48 -11.61
N PRO A 118 8.29 -4.07 -12.72
CA PRO A 118 9.69 -4.45 -12.88
C PRO A 118 10.64 -3.24 -12.76
N PRO A 119 11.91 -3.43 -12.37
CA PRO A 119 12.85 -2.34 -12.13
C PRO A 119 13.07 -1.38 -13.32
N ASP A 120 13.07 -1.90 -14.54
CA ASP A 120 13.18 -1.14 -15.78
C ASP A 120 11.97 -0.21 -15.97
N GLN A 121 10.76 -0.74 -15.75
CA GLN A 121 9.54 0.06 -15.80
C GLN A 121 9.47 1.10 -14.67
N GLN A 122 9.94 0.77 -13.46
CA GLN A 122 10.04 1.75 -12.36
C GLN A 122 10.92 2.94 -12.74
N ASN A 123 12.07 2.69 -13.38
CA ASN A 123 12.99 3.76 -13.78
C ASN A 123 12.41 4.62 -14.89
N ALA A 124 11.84 4.01 -15.93
CA ALA A 124 11.16 4.73 -17.01
C ALA A 124 9.95 5.53 -16.48
N PHE A 125 9.21 4.99 -15.51
CA PHE A 125 8.10 5.68 -14.88
C PHE A 125 8.55 6.89 -14.05
N LYS A 126 9.61 6.76 -13.24
CA LYS A 126 10.20 7.88 -12.50
C LYS A 126 10.65 9.02 -13.43
N GLU A 127 11.29 8.66 -14.54
CA GLU A 127 11.67 9.64 -15.57
C GLU A 127 10.46 10.34 -16.18
N SER A 128 9.40 9.59 -16.50
CA SER A 128 8.16 10.15 -17.03
C SER A 128 7.47 11.07 -16.01
N VAL A 129 7.41 10.69 -14.73
CA VAL A 129 6.87 11.55 -13.66
C VAL A 129 7.68 12.84 -13.59
N SER A 130 9.02 12.75 -13.58
CA SER A 130 9.89 13.94 -13.55
C SER A 130 9.68 14.86 -14.74
N LYS A 131 9.53 14.32 -15.95
CA LYS A 131 9.24 15.10 -17.17
C LYS A 131 7.82 15.70 -17.17
N THR A 132 6.84 14.99 -16.58
CA THR A 132 5.43 15.39 -16.65
C THR A 132 5.08 16.43 -15.59
N ILE A 133 5.62 16.32 -14.37
CA ILE A 133 5.32 17.23 -13.26
C ILE A 133 6.54 18.02 -12.75
N GLY A 134 7.74 17.71 -13.21
CA GLY A 134 8.95 18.49 -12.94
C GLY A 134 9.22 19.59 -13.99
N ASP A 135 8.62 19.50 -15.18
CA ASP A 135 8.64 20.54 -16.20
C ASP A 135 7.48 21.51 -15.99
N PRO A 136 7.69 22.84 -16.06
CA PRO A 136 6.65 23.83 -15.80
C PRO A 136 5.41 23.71 -16.70
N ASP A 137 5.60 23.47 -18.01
CA ASP A 137 4.48 23.32 -18.96
C ASP A 137 3.73 22.01 -18.73
N GLY A 138 4.46 20.93 -18.44
CA GLY A 138 3.90 19.64 -18.07
C GLY A 138 3.09 19.73 -16.78
N LEU A 139 3.62 20.38 -15.76
CA LEU A 139 2.93 20.62 -14.50
C LEU A 139 1.65 21.46 -14.72
N ALA A 140 1.73 22.54 -15.49
CA ALA A 140 0.56 23.39 -15.78
C ALA A 140 -0.55 22.58 -16.48
N ALA A 141 -0.21 21.70 -17.42
CA ALA A 141 -1.16 20.84 -18.09
C ALA A 141 -1.82 19.82 -17.12
N VAL A 142 -1.02 19.19 -16.24
CA VAL A 142 -1.52 18.27 -15.21
C VAL A 142 -2.41 19.01 -14.21
N CYS A 143 -2.01 20.20 -13.76
CA CYS A 143 -2.80 21.02 -12.84
C CYS A 143 -4.16 21.40 -13.44
N LYS A 144 -4.19 21.82 -14.72
CA LYS A 144 -5.44 22.12 -15.44
C LYS A 144 -6.36 20.91 -15.49
N GLU A 145 -5.81 19.73 -15.75
CA GLU A 145 -6.59 18.49 -15.82
C GLU A 145 -7.12 18.09 -14.45
N ILE A 146 -6.32 18.13 -13.40
CA ILE A 146 -6.73 17.82 -12.03
C ILE A 146 -7.77 18.83 -11.52
N ALA A 147 -7.62 20.12 -11.85
CA ALA A 147 -8.63 21.12 -11.53
C ALA A 147 -9.96 20.87 -12.25
N ARG A 148 -9.94 20.43 -13.52
CA ARG A 148 -11.14 20.02 -14.27
C ARG A 148 -11.85 18.85 -13.64
N ILE A 149 -11.12 17.86 -13.12
CA ILE A 149 -11.69 16.69 -12.43
C ILE A 149 -12.33 17.13 -11.10
N GLY A 150 -11.72 18.08 -10.41
CA GLY A 150 -12.23 18.67 -9.18
C GLY A 150 -11.93 17.88 -7.90
N PRO A 151 -12.43 18.34 -6.74
CA PRO A 151 -12.20 17.71 -5.46
C PRO A 151 -12.81 16.31 -5.36
N PRO A 152 -12.23 15.41 -4.52
CA PRO A 152 -12.73 14.05 -4.33
C PRO A 152 -14.21 14.01 -3.92
N ASN A 153 -14.98 13.14 -4.58
CA ASN A 153 -16.39 12.87 -4.26
C ASN A 153 -16.59 11.39 -3.90
N TYR A 154 -15.90 10.94 -2.85
CA TYR A 154 -16.01 9.60 -2.29
C TYR A 154 -15.77 9.66 -0.76
N PHE A 155 -16.20 8.63 -0.06
CA PHE A 155 -15.84 8.42 1.35
C PHE A 155 -14.48 7.74 1.44
N PRO A 156 -13.46 8.27 2.19
CA PRO A 156 -12.08 7.80 2.18
C PRO A 156 -11.88 6.55 3.04
N ARG A 157 -12.72 5.52 2.82
CA ARG A 157 -12.71 4.27 3.59
C ARG A 157 -11.34 3.59 3.56
N TYR A 158 -10.68 3.58 2.39
CA TYR A 158 -9.37 2.97 2.20
C TYR A 158 -8.32 3.50 3.19
N MET A 159 -8.39 4.79 3.53
CA MET A 159 -7.50 5.44 4.47
C MET A 159 -7.98 5.25 5.92
N ILE A 160 -9.26 5.49 6.21
CA ILE A 160 -9.81 5.37 7.57
C ILE A 160 -9.56 3.95 8.13
N GLN A 161 -9.73 2.91 7.30
CA GLN A 161 -9.50 1.52 7.68
C GLN A 161 -8.02 1.14 7.77
N HIS A 162 -7.11 2.00 7.32
CA HIS A 162 -5.66 1.83 7.49
C HIS A 162 -5.16 2.25 8.87
N GLY A 163 -5.87 3.14 9.52
CA GLY A 163 -5.48 3.71 10.81
C GLY A 163 -5.73 2.81 12.01
N MET A 164 -5.02 3.09 13.09
CA MET A 164 -5.23 2.42 14.38
C MET A 164 -6.66 2.59 14.91
N GLY A 165 -7.32 3.69 14.55
CA GLY A 165 -8.71 3.93 14.88
C GLY A 165 -9.67 2.85 14.37
N ALA A 166 -9.34 2.15 13.28
CA ALA A 166 -10.13 1.04 12.76
C ALA A 166 -10.25 -0.14 13.73
N PHE A 167 -9.30 -0.30 14.66
CA PHE A 167 -9.25 -1.37 15.65
C PHE A 167 -9.69 -0.92 17.05
N THR A 168 -9.70 0.38 17.32
CA THR A 168 -9.91 0.91 18.68
C THR A 168 -11.23 1.69 18.83
N LYS A 169 -11.83 2.17 17.73
CA LYS A 169 -13.06 2.94 17.78
C LYS A 169 -14.28 2.05 18.01
N THR A 170 -14.98 2.29 19.10
CA THR A 170 -16.25 1.62 19.47
C THR A 170 -17.47 2.50 19.27
N GLY A 171 -17.42 3.56 18.43
CA GLY A 171 -18.46 4.57 18.34
C GLY A 171 -18.88 4.96 16.91
N ALA A 172 -19.92 5.77 16.83
CA ALA A 172 -20.58 6.27 15.60
C ALA A 172 -19.78 7.38 14.87
N ASP A 173 -18.50 7.58 15.16
CA ASP A 173 -17.64 8.55 14.48
C ASP A 173 -17.24 8.01 13.11
N ASP A 174 -17.54 8.77 12.05
CA ASP A 174 -17.22 8.43 10.67
C ASP A 174 -15.72 8.60 10.33
N GLY A 175 -14.90 9.09 11.26
CA GLY A 175 -13.46 9.29 11.10
C GLY A 175 -13.10 10.57 10.34
N LEU A 176 -14.06 11.45 10.08
CA LEU A 176 -13.85 12.70 9.34
C LEU A 176 -13.81 13.93 10.25
N VAL A 177 -13.09 14.95 9.80
CA VAL A 177 -13.08 16.26 10.44
C VAL A 177 -14.46 16.90 10.34
N LYS A 178 -15.04 17.29 11.48
CA LYS A 178 -16.34 17.97 11.53
C LYS A 178 -16.24 19.35 10.87
N ASN A 179 -17.28 19.73 10.14
CA ASN A 179 -17.35 21.02 9.42
C ASN A 179 -16.17 21.23 8.46
N PHE A 180 -15.72 20.16 7.79
CA PHE A 180 -14.62 20.20 6.86
C PHE A 180 -14.90 21.15 5.70
N ASN A 181 -13.97 22.10 5.47
CA ASN A 181 -14.06 23.03 4.35
C ASN A 181 -13.41 22.41 3.10
N THR A 182 -14.23 21.78 2.26
CA THR A 182 -13.79 21.11 1.03
C THR A 182 -13.05 22.03 0.08
N SER A 183 -13.54 23.27 -0.14
CA SER A 183 -12.92 24.20 -1.08
C SER A 183 -11.54 24.66 -0.61
N ALA A 184 -11.40 24.99 0.66
CA ALA A 184 -10.12 25.39 1.24
C ALA A 184 -9.11 24.24 1.21
N ALA A 185 -9.54 23.03 1.58
CA ALA A 185 -8.68 21.85 1.56
C ALA A 185 -8.27 21.44 0.13
N TRP A 186 -9.16 21.59 -0.85
CA TRP A 186 -8.84 21.34 -2.25
C TRP A 186 -7.78 22.31 -2.74
N LYS A 187 -8.00 23.63 -2.53
CA LYS A 187 -7.01 24.64 -2.86
C LYS A 187 -5.66 24.34 -2.19
N GLN A 188 -5.67 24.04 -0.89
CA GLN A 188 -4.44 23.68 -0.16
C GLN A 188 -3.74 22.47 -0.78
N SER A 189 -4.48 21.44 -1.21
CA SER A 189 -3.88 20.26 -1.83
C SER A 189 -3.20 20.57 -3.17
N LEU A 190 -3.80 21.43 -4.00
CA LEU A 190 -3.22 21.89 -5.23
C LEU A 190 -1.98 22.75 -4.99
N ASP A 191 -2.06 23.69 -4.05
CA ASP A 191 -0.97 24.64 -3.77
C ASP A 191 0.24 23.97 -3.09
N THR A 192 0.01 23.10 -2.09
CA THR A 192 1.11 22.60 -1.24
C THR A 192 1.65 21.25 -1.65
N TYR A 193 0.87 20.42 -2.31
CA TYR A 193 1.29 19.10 -2.75
C TYR A 193 1.73 19.10 -4.22
N LEU A 194 0.85 19.52 -5.11
CA LEU A 194 1.14 19.53 -6.55
C LEU A 194 1.86 20.80 -6.99
N GLN A 195 1.79 21.87 -6.19
CA GLN A 195 2.39 23.18 -6.46
C GLN A 195 1.89 23.80 -7.76
N CYS A 196 0.57 23.73 -7.97
CA CYS A 196 -0.07 24.26 -9.17
C CYS A 196 0.04 25.79 -9.24
N PRO A 197 0.60 26.35 -10.32
CA PRO A 197 0.67 27.79 -10.48
C PRO A 197 -0.73 28.35 -10.81
N ASN A 198 -1.14 29.39 -10.09
CA ASN A 198 -2.31 30.23 -10.44
C ASN A 198 -3.68 29.52 -10.59
N LEU A 199 -4.00 28.55 -9.71
CA LEU A 199 -5.31 27.94 -9.62
C LEU A 199 -6.17 28.51 -8.47
#